data_becb433f9b99765dc28ebabbdc301505
#
_entry.id   becb433f9b99765dc28ebabbdc301505
#
_cell.length_a   1.000
_cell.length_b   1.000
_cell.length_c   1.000
_cell.angle_alpha   90.00
_cell.angle_beta   90.00
_cell.angle_gamma   90.00
#
_symmetry.space_group_name_H-M   'P 1'
#
loop_
_entity.id
_entity.type
_entity.pdbx_description
1 polymer ?
#
loop_
_entity_poly.entity_id
_entity_poly.type
_entity_poly.pdbx_seq_one_letter_code
_entity_poly.pdbx_strand_id
1 'polypeptide(L)'
;VGMITPWNWPINQISCKVAPALAAGCTMVLKPTEMAPLNAMIFAEILHEAGVPAGVFNLVNGDGPTVGEAMSSHPRIDMMSFTGSTRAGIAVAKGAADTVKRVAQELGGKSANIILDDADFESAITGGAKHCFNNSGQSCNAPTRMLVPEARHDEAKEIAKRAAEATKVGDPFAEDTGIGPVVSD
;
A
#
# COMPACT_ATOMS: atom_id res chain seq x y z
N VAL A 1 14.03 -7.27 -12.23
CA VAL A 1 12.66 -7.18 -11.70
C VAL A 1 12.09 -5.81 -11.98
N GLY A 2 10.90 -5.73 -12.61
CA GLY A 2 10.11 -4.51 -12.69
C GLY A 2 9.22 -4.34 -11.45
N MET A 3 9.24 -3.17 -10.84
CA MET A 3 8.49 -2.86 -9.63
C MET A 3 7.58 -1.66 -9.84
N ILE A 4 6.31 -1.77 -9.44
CA ILE A 4 5.35 -0.66 -9.47
C ILE A 4 4.74 -0.52 -8.08
N THR A 5 4.80 0.69 -7.50
CA THR A 5 4.36 0.95 -6.13
C THR A 5 3.29 2.06 -6.04
N PRO A 6 2.33 1.94 -5.11
CA PRO A 6 1.26 2.90 -4.91
C PRO A 6 1.68 4.06 -4.00
N TRP A 7 0.74 4.97 -3.77
CA TRP A 7 0.92 6.23 -3.04
C TRP A 7 0.61 6.15 -1.53
N ASN A 8 -0.09 5.13 -1.09
CA ASN A 8 -0.67 5.12 0.26
C ASN A 8 0.34 4.86 1.39
N TRP A 9 1.43 4.13 1.12
CA TRP A 9 2.56 3.90 2.01
C TRP A 9 3.87 4.00 1.22
N PRO A 10 4.23 5.20 0.70
CA PRO A 10 5.17 5.33 -0.41
C PRO A 10 6.52 4.65 -0.16
N ILE A 11 7.24 5.04 0.91
CA ILE A 11 8.57 4.46 1.19
C ILE A 11 8.50 3.01 1.67
N ASN A 12 7.46 2.64 2.41
CA ASN A 12 7.25 1.27 2.87
C ASN A 12 7.08 0.32 1.67
N GLN A 13 6.23 0.69 0.72
CA GLN A 13 5.97 -0.13 -0.48
C GLN A 13 7.20 -0.27 -1.37
N ILE A 14 8.07 0.72 -1.40
CA ILE A 14 9.36 0.66 -2.09
C ILE A 14 10.31 -0.28 -1.35
N SER A 15 10.53 -0.06 -0.06
CA SER A 15 11.50 -0.83 0.73
C SER A 15 11.15 -2.31 0.83
N CYS A 16 9.86 -2.66 0.97
CA CYS A 16 9.37 -4.04 0.98
C CYS A 16 9.65 -4.82 -0.32
N LYS A 17 9.87 -4.13 -1.44
CA LYS A 17 10.21 -4.74 -2.73
C LYS A 17 11.71 -4.68 -3.01
N VAL A 18 12.32 -3.53 -2.78
CA VAL A 18 13.74 -3.29 -3.11
C VAL A 18 14.68 -4.07 -2.21
N ALA A 19 14.44 -4.09 -0.89
CA ALA A 19 15.33 -4.78 0.05
C ALA A 19 15.46 -6.28 -0.22
N PRO A 20 14.38 -7.06 -0.38
CA PRO A 20 14.50 -8.48 -0.71
C PRO A 20 15.09 -8.71 -2.12
N ALA A 21 14.84 -7.83 -3.09
CA ALA A 21 15.45 -7.95 -4.43
C ALA A 21 16.96 -7.72 -4.39
N LEU A 22 17.45 -6.74 -3.61
CA LEU A 22 18.88 -6.55 -3.37
C LEU A 22 19.50 -7.77 -2.69
N ALA A 23 18.84 -8.29 -1.65
CA ALA A 23 19.32 -9.48 -0.93
C ALA A 23 19.38 -10.72 -1.82
N ALA A 24 18.49 -10.81 -2.81
CA ALA A 24 18.48 -11.88 -3.81
C ALA A 24 19.43 -11.64 -5.00
N GLY A 25 20.18 -10.54 -5.05
CA GLY A 25 21.09 -10.20 -6.12
C GLY A 25 20.40 -9.80 -7.43
N CYS A 26 19.16 -9.33 -7.38
CA CYS A 26 18.42 -8.90 -8.57
C CYS A 26 18.76 -7.47 -8.98
N THR A 27 18.84 -7.23 -10.28
CA THR A 27 18.72 -5.88 -10.83
C THR A 27 17.25 -5.48 -10.93
N MET A 28 16.95 -4.19 -10.81
CA MET A 28 15.56 -3.73 -10.74
C MET A 28 15.32 -2.39 -11.42
N VAL A 29 14.10 -2.22 -11.91
CA VAL A 29 13.55 -0.96 -12.40
C VAL A 29 12.31 -0.67 -11.57
N LEU A 30 12.30 0.43 -10.82
CA LEU A 30 11.19 0.89 -10.01
C LEU A 30 10.44 2.03 -10.70
N LYS A 31 9.13 1.87 -10.87
CA LYS A 31 8.19 2.96 -11.14
C LYS A 31 7.38 3.25 -9.87
N PRO A 32 7.67 4.32 -9.14
CA PRO A 32 6.83 4.74 -8.04
C PRO A 32 5.52 5.36 -8.55
N THR A 33 4.59 5.60 -7.64
CA THR A 33 3.41 6.40 -7.97
C THR A 33 3.78 7.81 -8.42
N GLU A 34 3.07 8.33 -9.40
CA GLU A 34 3.16 9.72 -9.85
C GLU A 34 2.62 10.72 -8.81
N MET A 35 1.81 10.27 -7.87
CA MET A 35 1.24 11.09 -6.79
C MET A 35 2.24 11.41 -5.67
N ALA A 36 3.27 10.59 -5.47
CA ALA A 36 4.27 10.75 -4.42
C ALA A 36 5.65 10.26 -4.88
N PRO A 37 6.28 10.89 -5.88
CA PRO A 37 7.54 10.40 -6.46
C PRO A 37 8.78 10.81 -5.67
N LEU A 38 8.73 11.91 -4.89
CA LEU A 38 9.91 12.53 -4.28
C LEU A 38 10.64 11.61 -3.30
N ASN A 39 9.92 10.83 -2.50
CA ASN A 39 10.52 9.87 -1.58
C ASN A 39 11.27 8.75 -2.31
N ALA A 40 10.83 8.35 -3.51
CA ALA A 40 11.53 7.39 -4.33
C ALA A 40 12.83 7.95 -4.93
N MET A 41 12.83 9.24 -5.26
CA MET A 41 14.02 9.95 -5.75
C MET A 41 15.08 10.04 -4.64
N ILE A 42 14.69 10.47 -3.44
CA ILE A 42 15.57 10.50 -2.26
C ILE A 42 16.08 9.08 -1.93
N PHE A 43 15.23 8.07 -2.02
CA PHE A 43 15.64 6.69 -1.79
C PHE A 43 16.69 6.21 -2.82
N ALA A 44 16.58 6.63 -4.08
CA ALA A 44 17.58 6.32 -5.11
C ALA A 44 18.93 6.98 -4.80
N GLU A 45 18.93 8.23 -4.31
CA GLU A 45 20.13 8.94 -3.87
C GLU A 45 20.79 8.21 -2.68
N ILE A 46 20.00 7.79 -1.67
CA ILE A 46 20.49 7.01 -0.53
C ILE A 46 21.14 5.70 -0.98
N LEU A 47 20.53 4.96 -1.92
CA LEU A 47 21.12 3.73 -2.44
C LEU A 47 22.43 3.98 -3.17
N HIS A 48 22.53 5.08 -3.93
CA HIS A 48 23.77 5.49 -4.59
C HIS A 48 24.86 5.82 -3.58
N GLU A 49 24.57 6.64 -2.56
CA GLU A 49 25.50 6.99 -1.51
C GLU A 49 25.94 5.79 -0.66
N ALA A 50 25.05 4.82 -0.47
CA ALA A 50 25.35 3.54 0.20
C ALA A 50 26.22 2.60 -0.63
N GLY A 51 26.58 2.96 -1.87
CA GLY A 51 27.47 2.20 -2.72
C GLY A 51 26.81 1.06 -3.50
N VAL A 52 25.49 1.09 -3.68
CA VAL A 52 24.80 0.15 -4.59
C VAL A 52 25.32 0.37 -6.00
N PRO A 53 25.85 -0.68 -6.68
CA PRO A 53 26.45 -0.52 -8.00
C PRO A 53 25.47 0.05 -9.04
N ALA A 54 25.98 0.91 -9.93
CA ALA A 54 25.20 1.49 -11.01
C ALA A 54 24.51 0.39 -11.85
N GLY A 55 23.23 0.60 -12.17
CA GLY A 55 22.41 -0.35 -12.91
C GLY A 55 21.74 -1.45 -12.09
N VAL A 56 22.10 -1.62 -10.80
CA VAL A 56 21.38 -2.57 -9.91
C VAL A 56 20.01 -2.02 -9.54
N PHE A 57 19.93 -0.75 -9.15
CA PHE A 57 18.66 -0.06 -8.92
C PHE A 57 18.49 1.07 -9.94
N ASN A 58 17.34 1.10 -10.62
CA ASN A 58 17.02 2.10 -11.63
C ASN A 58 15.62 2.66 -11.33
N LEU A 59 15.49 3.99 -11.24
CA LEU A 59 14.23 4.67 -11.01
C LEU A 59 13.71 5.29 -12.31
N VAL A 60 12.44 5.05 -12.62
CA VAL A 60 11.73 5.68 -13.75
C VAL A 60 10.42 6.27 -13.26
N ASN A 61 10.25 7.56 -13.43
CA ASN A 61 9.00 8.25 -13.16
C ASN A 61 8.09 8.21 -14.39
N GLY A 62 6.78 8.26 -14.15
CA GLY A 62 5.75 8.29 -15.18
C GLY A 62 4.45 7.66 -14.71
N ASP A 63 3.44 7.72 -15.54
CA ASP A 63 2.12 7.16 -15.23
C ASP A 63 2.01 5.65 -15.48
N GLY A 64 0.91 5.07 -14.99
CA GLY A 64 0.63 3.65 -15.17
C GLY A 64 0.43 3.24 -16.62
N PRO A 65 -0.42 3.94 -17.40
CA PRO A 65 -0.70 3.60 -18.79
C PRO A 65 0.51 3.65 -19.72
N THR A 66 1.47 4.53 -19.46
CA THR A 66 2.67 4.67 -20.32
C THR A 66 3.82 3.80 -19.79
N VAL A 67 4.35 4.15 -18.62
CA VAL A 67 5.57 3.49 -18.10
C VAL A 67 5.24 2.12 -17.50
N GLY A 68 4.12 2.01 -16.78
CA GLY A 68 3.70 0.74 -16.17
C GLY A 68 3.39 -0.33 -17.21
N GLU A 69 2.72 0.03 -18.31
CA GLU A 69 2.43 -0.89 -19.42
C GLU A 69 3.70 -1.30 -20.16
N ALA A 70 4.58 -0.34 -20.48
CA ALA A 70 5.85 -0.61 -21.11
C ALA A 70 6.74 -1.57 -20.28
N MET A 71 6.76 -1.40 -18.94
CA MET A 71 7.48 -2.31 -18.05
C MET A 71 6.86 -3.71 -18.04
N SER A 72 5.52 -3.78 -17.98
CA SER A 72 4.80 -5.05 -17.88
C SER A 72 5.02 -5.94 -19.10
N SER A 73 5.05 -5.35 -20.29
CA SER A 73 5.25 -6.05 -21.57
C SER A 73 6.73 -6.21 -21.99
N HIS A 74 7.66 -5.56 -21.28
CA HIS A 74 9.06 -5.50 -21.73
C HIS A 74 9.76 -6.87 -21.68
N PRO A 75 10.36 -7.35 -22.78
CA PRO A 75 10.93 -8.71 -22.86
C PRO A 75 12.18 -8.92 -21.99
N ARG A 76 12.87 -7.86 -21.56
CA ARG A 76 14.05 -7.93 -20.69
C ARG A 76 13.71 -7.78 -19.20
N ILE A 77 12.44 -7.73 -18.84
CA ILE A 77 11.98 -7.80 -17.44
C ILE A 77 11.48 -9.23 -17.22
N ASP A 78 12.13 -9.96 -16.30
CA ASP A 78 11.84 -11.36 -16.03
C ASP A 78 10.70 -11.57 -15.03
N MET A 79 10.44 -10.57 -14.20
CA MET A 79 9.40 -10.61 -13.18
C MET A 79 8.82 -9.21 -12.93
N MET A 80 7.51 -9.13 -12.73
CA MET A 80 6.83 -7.92 -12.22
C MET A 80 6.43 -8.09 -10.76
N SER A 81 6.73 -7.09 -9.94
CA SER A 81 6.21 -6.95 -8.58
C SER A 81 5.33 -5.69 -8.50
N PHE A 82 4.03 -5.90 -8.45
CA PHE A 82 3.03 -4.84 -8.49
C PHE A 82 2.31 -4.70 -7.15
N THR A 83 2.09 -3.48 -6.69
CA THR A 83 1.13 -3.16 -5.63
C THR A 83 0.26 -1.99 -6.09
N GLY A 84 -1.06 -2.15 -6.00
CA GLY A 84 -2.00 -1.11 -6.41
C GLY A 84 -3.44 -1.61 -6.54
N SER A 85 -4.22 -0.99 -7.41
CA SER A 85 -5.62 -1.36 -7.62
C SER A 85 -5.77 -2.68 -8.40
N THR A 86 -6.86 -3.40 -8.13
CA THR A 86 -7.20 -4.64 -8.89
C THR A 86 -7.23 -4.39 -10.39
N ARG A 87 -7.81 -3.26 -10.84
CA ARG A 87 -7.85 -2.90 -12.26
C ARG A 87 -6.45 -2.80 -12.87
N ALA A 88 -5.53 -2.12 -12.21
CA ALA A 88 -4.16 -1.98 -12.70
C ALA A 88 -3.39 -3.32 -12.60
N GLY A 89 -3.62 -4.12 -11.56
CA GLY A 89 -3.05 -5.46 -11.44
C GLY A 89 -3.45 -6.39 -12.59
N ILE A 90 -4.70 -6.34 -13.01
CA ILE A 90 -5.19 -7.08 -14.19
C ILE A 90 -4.44 -6.62 -15.46
N ALA A 91 -4.24 -5.31 -15.64
CA ALA A 91 -3.51 -4.78 -16.79
C ALA A 91 -2.04 -5.25 -16.79
N VAL A 92 -1.35 -5.19 -15.64
CA VAL A 92 0.01 -5.69 -15.48
C VAL A 92 0.10 -7.18 -15.79
N ALA A 93 -0.82 -8.00 -15.28
CA ALA A 93 -0.83 -9.44 -15.54
C ALA A 93 -1.03 -9.76 -17.03
N LYS A 94 -1.95 -9.04 -17.68
CA LYS A 94 -2.18 -9.19 -19.13
C LYS A 94 -0.97 -8.76 -19.94
N GLY A 95 -0.35 -7.61 -19.65
CA GLY A 95 0.86 -7.14 -20.34
C GLY A 95 2.06 -8.08 -20.17
N ALA A 96 2.13 -8.80 -19.06
CA ALA A 96 3.20 -9.76 -18.77
C ALA A 96 3.00 -11.13 -19.44
N ALA A 97 1.80 -11.45 -19.93
CA ALA A 97 1.44 -12.79 -20.38
C ALA A 97 2.25 -13.28 -21.56
N ASP A 98 2.49 -12.44 -22.57
CA ASP A 98 3.19 -12.82 -23.81
C ASP A 98 4.64 -13.28 -23.58
N THR A 99 5.25 -12.86 -22.48
CA THR A 99 6.62 -13.28 -22.09
C THR A 99 6.63 -14.32 -20.98
N VAL A 100 5.47 -14.77 -20.51
CA VAL A 100 5.29 -15.75 -19.43
C VAL A 100 6.05 -15.38 -18.15
N LYS A 101 6.33 -14.09 -17.95
CA LYS A 101 7.04 -13.62 -16.75
C LYS A 101 6.19 -13.75 -15.50
N ARG A 102 6.84 -14.02 -14.38
CA ARG A 102 6.16 -14.07 -13.08
C ARG A 102 5.62 -12.70 -12.71
N VAL A 103 4.39 -12.66 -12.18
CA VAL A 103 3.77 -11.45 -11.64
C VAL A 103 3.37 -11.69 -10.19
N ALA A 104 4.02 -11.00 -9.25
CA ALA A 104 3.61 -10.93 -7.86
C ALA A 104 2.74 -9.69 -7.67
N GLN A 105 1.56 -9.86 -7.07
CA GLN A 105 0.56 -8.81 -6.93
C GLN A 105 0.13 -8.64 -5.47
N GLU A 106 0.16 -7.40 -5.00
CA GLU A 106 -0.49 -6.95 -3.78
C GLU A 106 -1.59 -5.97 -4.18
N LEU A 107 -2.83 -6.29 -3.86
CA LEU A 107 -4.00 -5.56 -4.35
C LEU A 107 -4.83 -5.00 -3.18
N GLY A 108 -5.88 -4.27 -3.51
CA GLY A 108 -6.82 -3.76 -2.52
C GLY A 108 -7.64 -4.88 -1.86
N GLY A 109 -8.18 -4.57 -0.70
CA GLY A 109 -8.98 -5.53 0.07
C GLY A 109 -9.99 -4.85 0.98
N LYS A 110 -10.78 -5.70 1.64
CA LYS A 110 -11.71 -5.38 2.72
C LYS A 110 -11.47 -6.39 3.84
N SER A 111 -10.40 -6.17 4.61
CA SER A 111 -9.96 -7.11 5.64
C SER A 111 -10.98 -7.24 6.76
N ALA A 112 -11.07 -8.44 7.32
CA ALA A 112 -11.93 -8.71 8.47
C ALA A 112 -11.22 -8.31 9.77
N ASN A 113 -11.98 -7.72 10.70
CA ASN A 113 -11.65 -7.60 12.11
C ASN A 113 -12.63 -8.49 12.87
N ILE A 114 -12.16 -9.57 13.43
CA ILE A 114 -13.01 -10.58 14.08
C ILE A 114 -12.88 -10.42 15.59
N ILE A 115 -14.00 -10.05 16.22
CA ILE A 115 -14.10 -9.89 17.67
C ILE A 115 -14.62 -11.18 18.29
N LEU A 116 -13.80 -11.83 19.10
CA LEU A 116 -14.16 -13.09 19.78
C LEU A 116 -15.01 -12.82 21.02
N ASP A 117 -15.72 -13.85 21.50
CA ASP A 117 -16.64 -13.74 22.63
C ASP A 117 -15.94 -13.37 23.94
N ASP A 118 -14.68 -13.75 24.12
CA ASP A 118 -13.84 -13.52 25.29
C ASP A 118 -12.98 -12.25 25.22
N ALA A 119 -13.13 -11.46 24.15
CA ALA A 119 -12.40 -10.20 24.01
C ALA A 119 -12.87 -9.14 25.00
N ASP A 120 -11.97 -8.23 25.42
CA ASP A 120 -12.36 -6.94 25.98
C ASP A 120 -13.07 -6.14 24.89
N PHE A 121 -14.39 -6.18 24.93
CA PHE A 121 -15.24 -5.76 23.81
C PHE A 121 -15.14 -4.26 23.52
N GLU A 122 -15.16 -3.41 24.55
CA GLU A 122 -15.00 -1.95 24.38
C GLU A 122 -13.65 -1.61 23.76
N SER A 123 -12.58 -2.20 24.30
CA SER A 123 -11.22 -1.98 23.82
C SER A 123 -11.02 -2.51 22.39
N ALA A 124 -11.52 -3.70 22.09
CA ALA A 124 -11.39 -4.36 20.79
C ALA A 124 -12.13 -3.61 19.68
N ILE A 125 -13.37 -3.16 19.94
CA ILE A 125 -14.16 -2.39 18.97
C ILE A 125 -13.53 -1.01 18.74
N THR A 126 -13.18 -0.29 19.82
CA THR A 126 -12.55 1.03 19.73
C THR A 126 -11.21 0.96 18.98
N GLY A 127 -10.38 -0.01 19.32
CA GLY A 127 -9.10 -0.26 18.66
C GLY A 127 -9.27 -0.62 17.18
N GLY A 128 -10.24 -1.46 16.86
CA GLY A 128 -10.55 -1.85 15.49
C GLY A 128 -11.03 -0.69 14.63
N ALA A 129 -11.88 0.18 15.16
CA ALA A 129 -12.35 1.39 14.49
C ALA A 129 -11.17 2.35 14.20
N LYS A 130 -10.34 2.62 15.21
CA LYS A 130 -9.14 3.46 15.05
C LYS A 130 -8.14 2.89 14.03
N HIS A 131 -7.92 1.57 14.05
CA HIS A 131 -7.06 0.91 13.08
C HIS A 131 -7.62 1.03 11.65
N CYS A 132 -8.93 0.92 11.48
CA CYS A 132 -9.57 1.15 10.18
C CYS A 132 -9.32 2.56 9.63
N PHE A 133 -9.24 3.57 10.49
CA PHE A 133 -9.02 4.97 10.12
C PHE A 133 -7.55 5.34 9.92
N ASN A 134 -6.62 4.46 10.27
CA ASN A 134 -5.20 4.71 10.10
C ASN A 134 -4.89 5.09 8.64
N ASN A 135 -4.02 6.09 8.43
CA ASN A 135 -3.70 6.66 7.12
C ASN A 135 -4.96 7.13 6.35
N SER A 136 -5.95 7.68 7.07
CA SER A 136 -7.25 8.12 6.53
C SER A 136 -8.02 6.97 5.83
N GLY A 137 -7.86 5.73 6.30
CA GLY A 137 -8.46 4.53 5.72
C GLY A 137 -7.83 4.05 4.41
N GLN A 138 -6.76 4.70 3.96
CA GLN A 138 -6.10 4.45 2.67
C GLN A 138 -5.08 3.31 2.76
N SER A 139 -5.51 2.13 3.22
CA SER A 139 -4.65 0.96 3.39
C SER A 139 -5.29 -0.31 2.84
N CYS A 140 -4.53 -1.10 2.10
CA CYS A 140 -5.03 -2.35 1.51
C CYS A 140 -5.46 -3.37 2.56
N ASN A 141 -4.87 -3.33 3.75
CA ASN A 141 -5.17 -4.21 4.88
C ASN A 141 -6.06 -3.56 5.95
N ALA A 142 -6.65 -2.38 5.69
CA ALA A 142 -7.57 -1.74 6.62
C ALA A 142 -8.71 -2.70 7.02
N PRO A 143 -8.95 -2.93 8.32
CA PRO A 143 -9.95 -3.90 8.79
C PRO A 143 -11.37 -3.31 8.71
N THR A 144 -11.85 -3.11 7.49
CA THR A 144 -13.09 -2.40 7.17
C THR A 144 -14.36 -3.19 7.39
N ARG A 145 -14.26 -4.49 7.70
CA ARG A 145 -15.40 -5.35 8.06
C ARG A 145 -15.21 -5.88 9.48
N MET A 146 -15.94 -5.32 10.43
CA MET A 146 -15.92 -5.79 11.79
C MET A 146 -16.98 -6.87 11.98
N LEU A 147 -16.53 -8.09 12.29
CA LEU A 147 -17.39 -9.24 12.59
C LEU A 147 -17.50 -9.39 14.10
N VAL A 148 -18.72 -9.30 14.61
CA VAL A 148 -19.01 -9.32 16.04
C VAL A 148 -20.07 -10.39 16.34
N PRO A 149 -20.14 -10.93 17.56
CA PRO A 149 -21.23 -11.81 17.96
C PRO A 149 -22.58 -11.12 17.75
N GLU A 150 -23.55 -11.84 17.14
CA GLU A 150 -24.87 -11.29 16.81
C GLU A 150 -25.59 -10.68 18.03
N ALA A 151 -25.51 -11.34 19.18
CA ALA A 151 -26.13 -10.87 20.42
C ALA A 151 -25.55 -9.53 20.93
N ARG A 152 -24.37 -9.12 20.46
CA ARG A 152 -23.68 -7.88 20.88
C ARG A 152 -23.55 -6.87 19.75
N HIS A 153 -24.24 -7.07 18.64
CA HIS A 153 -24.12 -6.22 17.45
C HIS A 153 -24.46 -4.75 17.73
N ASP A 154 -25.58 -4.48 18.46
CA ASP A 154 -25.97 -3.10 18.75
C ASP A 154 -25.01 -2.41 19.72
N GLU A 155 -24.48 -3.14 20.71
CA GLU A 155 -23.42 -2.65 21.60
C GLU A 155 -22.16 -2.27 20.78
N ALA A 156 -21.72 -3.15 19.88
CA ALA A 156 -20.58 -2.89 19.01
C ALA A 156 -20.76 -1.63 18.17
N LYS A 157 -21.95 -1.45 17.61
CA LYS A 157 -22.31 -0.29 16.80
C LYS A 157 -22.21 1.02 17.58
N GLU A 158 -22.71 1.07 18.82
CA GLU A 158 -22.62 2.26 19.66
C GLU A 158 -21.16 2.58 20.07
N ILE A 159 -20.35 1.56 20.37
CA ILE A 159 -18.94 1.75 20.69
C ILE A 159 -18.20 2.28 19.45
N ALA A 160 -18.38 1.65 18.28
CA ALA A 160 -17.76 2.08 17.05
C ALA A 160 -18.14 3.51 16.66
N LYS A 161 -19.41 3.88 16.87
CA LYS A 161 -19.90 5.26 16.66
C LYS A 161 -19.15 6.26 17.54
N ARG A 162 -19.06 6.00 18.86
CA ARG A 162 -18.30 6.88 19.77
C ARG A 162 -16.84 7.01 19.35
N ALA A 163 -16.20 5.91 18.94
CA ALA A 163 -14.81 5.93 18.47
C ALA A 163 -14.65 6.78 17.19
N ALA A 164 -15.60 6.69 16.26
CA ALA A 164 -15.61 7.48 15.03
C ALA A 164 -15.83 8.98 15.32
N GLU A 165 -16.81 9.32 16.15
CA GLU A 165 -17.13 10.71 16.53
C GLU A 165 -16.00 11.39 17.32
N ALA A 166 -15.23 10.60 18.10
CA ALA A 166 -14.06 11.10 18.83
C ALA A 166 -12.81 11.31 17.94
N THR A 167 -12.85 10.86 16.68
CA THR A 167 -11.71 10.99 15.76
C THR A 167 -11.78 12.33 15.05
N LYS A 168 -10.87 13.25 15.41
CA LYS A 168 -10.80 14.57 14.80
C LYS A 168 -10.16 14.51 13.41
N VAL A 169 -10.90 14.95 12.40
CA VAL A 169 -10.39 15.15 11.04
C VAL A 169 -9.99 16.62 10.88
N GLY A 170 -8.81 16.88 10.32
CA GLY A 170 -8.35 18.27 10.20
C GLY A 170 -7.00 18.44 9.52
N ASP A 171 -6.40 19.62 9.73
CA ASP A 171 -5.08 19.96 9.22
C ASP A 171 -4.02 18.99 9.76
N PRO A 172 -3.23 18.33 8.89
CA PRO A 172 -2.18 17.38 9.31
C PRO A 172 -1.07 18.02 10.17
N PHE A 173 -0.92 19.33 10.15
CA PHE A 173 0.06 20.06 10.96
C PHE A 173 -0.47 20.49 12.34
N ALA A 174 -1.76 20.32 12.62
CA ALA A 174 -2.33 20.62 13.93
C ALA A 174 -2.12 19.42 14.89
N GLU A 175 -1.65 19.72 16.12
CA GLU A 175 -1.28 18.71 17.12
C GLU A 175 -2.43 17.77 17.53
N ASP A 176 -3.67 18.24 17.44
CA ASP A 176 -4.86 17.51 17.87
C ASP A 176 -5.60 16.80 16.72
N THR A 177 -5.04 16.81 15.50
CA THR A 177 -5.62 16.13 14.36
C THR A 177 -5.35 14.62 14.44
N GLY A 178 -6.42 13.83 14.45
CA GLY A 178 -6.34 12.37 14.43
C GLY A 178 -6.24 11.77 13.02
N ILE A 179 -6.85 12.44 12.04
CA ILE A 179 -6.87 12.03 10.63
C ILE A 179 -6.68 13.27 9.75
N GLY A 180 -5.70 13.21 8.84
CA GLY A 180 -5.48 14.21 7.82
C GLY A 180 -6.37 14.02 6.58
N PRO A 181 -6.14 14.80 5.52
CA PRO A 181 -6.87 14.65 4.26
C PRO A 181 -6.52 13.34 3.55
N VAL A 182 -7.37 12.96 2.61
CA VAL A 182 -7.06 11.92 1.61
C VAL A 182 -6.10 12.47 0.54
N VAL A 183 -5.49 11.57 -0.24
CA VAL A 183 -4.46 11.94 -1.22
C VAL A 183 -5.00 12.79 -2.39
N SER A 184 -6.27 12.64 -2.72
CA SER A 184 -6.96 13.38 -3.78
C SER A 184 -8.47 13.35 -3.57
N ASP A 185 -9.18 14.15 -4.35
CA ASP A 185 -10.64 14.15 -4.43
C ASP A 185 -11.18 12.84 -5.05
#